data_856cc7754e99686ec574b57eb3733fad
#
_entry.id   856cc7754e99686ec574b57eb3733fad
#
_cell.length_a   1.000
_cell.length_b   1.000
_cell.length_c   1.000
_cell.angle_alpha   90.00
_cell.angle_beta   90.00
_cell.angle_gamma   90.00
#
_symmetry.space_group_name_H-M   'P 1'
#
loop_
_entity.id
_entity.type
_entity.pdbx_description
1 polymer ?
#
loop_
_entity_poly.entity_id
_entity_poly.type
_entity_poly.pdbx_seq_one_letter_code
_entity_poly.pdbx_strand_id
1 'polypeptide(L)'
;MWLCACLLLLANTIAPARADDINDYPTVARSEYVFGCLKANGETREAIRQCSCSIDVIASLLPYDRYVTAETVLSMSQVRGNLGGEFRSSEQATNALNDLRRAQAEAEVRCF
;
A
#
# COMPACT_ATOMS: atom_id res chain seq x y z
N MET A 1 44.27 -35.28 34.13
CA MET A 1 43.07 -34.44 34.28
C MET A 1 43.03 -33.52 33.07
N TRP A 2 42.20 -33.85 32.11
CA TRP A 2 42.04 -33.06 30.88
C TRP A 2 40.69 -32.41 30.92
N LEU A 3 40.68 -31.11 31.10
CA LEU A 3 39.48 -30.26 31.00
C LEU A 3 39.24 -29.97 29.54
N CYS A 4 38.28 -30.69 28.98
CA CYS A 4 37.73 -30.35 27.66
C CYS A 4 36.80 -29.14 27.80
N ALA A 5 37.29 -27.97 27.46
CA ALA A 5 36.45 -26.78 27.34
C ALA A 5 35.70 -26.84 26.02
N CYS A 6 34.46 -27.27 26.09
CA CYS A 6 33.51 -27.12 24.95
C CYS A 6 33.11 -25.66 24.82
N LEU A 7 33.76 -24.93 23.94
CA LEU A 7 33.27 -23.62 23.47
C LEU A 7 32.05 -23.87 22.57
N LEU A 8 30.88 -23.71 23.14
CA LEU A 8 29.64 -23.60 22.38
C LEU A 8 29.62 -22.23 21.70
N LEU A 9 30.03 -22.21 20.44
CA LEU A 9 29.77 -21.08 19.52
C LEU A 9 28.27 -21.06 19.24
N LEU A 10 27.56 -20.23 20.00
CA LEU A 10 26.22 -19.83 19.65
C LEU A 10 26.31 -18.95 18.40
N ALA A 11 26.15 -19.56 17.24
CA ALA A 11 25.95 -18.84 16.00
C ALA A 11 24.57 -18.16 16.09
N ASN A 12 24.58 -16.89 16.52
CA ASN A 12 23.41 -16.02 16.35
C ASN A 12 23.19 -15.82 14.86
N THR A 13 22.36 -16.65 14.26
CA THR A 13 21.83 -16.39 12.94
C THR A 13 20.83 -15.23 13.07
N ILE A 14 21.32 -14.02 12.91
CA ILE A 14 20.47 -12.86 12.70
C ILE A 14 19.82 -13.06 11.34
N ALA A 15 18.60 -13.59 11.33
CA ALA A 15 17.79 -13.60 10.14
C ALA A 15 17.59 -12.14 9.71
N PRO A 16 17.86 -11.78 8.44
CA PRO A 16 17.57 -10.43 7.99
C PRO A 16 16.07 -10.20 8.13
N ALA A 17 15.70 -9.17 8.88
CA ALA A 17 14.32 -8.72 8.93
C ALA A 17 13.89 -8.41 7.51
N ARG A 18 12.93 -9.17 6.99
CA ARG A 18 12.34 -8.87 5.69
C ARG A 18 11.58 -7.57 5.82
N ALA A 19 12.12 -6.53 5.19
CA ALA A 19 11.43 -5.25 5.00
C ALA A 19 10.36 -5.35 3.89
N ASP A 20 9.98 -6.57 3.48
CA ASP A 20 9.26 -6.84 2.22
C ASP A 20 7.78 -6.47 2.26
N ASP A 21 7.18 -6.25 3.43
CA ASP A 21 5.73 -6.12 3.54
C ASP A 21 5.25 -4.73 3.95
N ILE A 22 6.16 -3.80 4.22
CA ILE A 22 5.81 -2.47 4.71
C ILE A 22 6.46 -1.42 3.81
N ASN A 23 5.65 -0.59 3.17
CA ASN A 23 6.11 0.53 2.34
C ASN A 23 6.87 0.13 1.07
N ASP A 24 6.42 -0.93 0.41
CA ASP A 24 6.97 -1.41 -0.86
C ASP A 24 6.53 -0.58 -2.08
N TYR A 25 5.81 0.52 -1.87
CA TYR A 25 5.33 1.38 -2.95
C TYR A 25 6.49 2.15 -3.60
N PRO A 26 6.62 2.10 -4.93
CA PRO A 26 7.58 2.94 -5.62
C PRO A 26 7.29 4.43 -5.42
N THR A 27 8.33 5.25 -5.43
CA THR A 27 8.17 6.71 -5.31
C THR A 27 7.23 7.29 -6.35
N VAL A 28 7.25 6.77 -7.58
CA VAL A 28 6.35 7.24 -8.64
C VAL A 28 4.88 7.01 -8.27
N ALA A 29 4.55 5.86 -7.72
CA ALA A 29 3.17 5.57 -7.30
C ALA A 29 2.71 6.52 -6.18
N ARG A 30 3.59 6.80 -5.22
CA ARG A 30 3.31 7.78 -4.15
C ARG A 30 3.13 9.18 -4.71
N SER A 31 3.98 9.58 -5.64
CA SER A 31 3.91 10.91 -6.27
C SER A 31 2.64 11.08 -7.08
N GLU A 32 2.24 10.08 -7.82
CA GLU A 32 0.97 10.09 -8.59
C GLU A 32 -0.25 10.19 -7.68
N TYR A 33 -0.24 9.46 -6.56
CA TYR A 33 -1.30 9.57 -5.57
C TYR A 33 -1.40 10.99 -4.98
N VAL A 34 -0.27 11.55 -4.55
CA VAL A 34 -0.22 12.91 -4.01
C VAL A 34 -0.70 13.93 -5.05
N PHE A 35 -0.27 13.79 -6.29
CA PHE A 35 -0.70 14.66 -7.38
C PHE A 35 -2.22 14.65 -7.57
N GLY A 36 -2.84 13.48 -7.61
CA GLY A 36 -4.30 13.34 -7.69
C GLY A 36 -5.02 13.88 -6.46
N CYS A 37 -4.48 13.60 -5.29
CA CYS A 37 -5.02 14.07 -4.01
C CYS A 37 -5.02 15.61 -3.91
N LEU A 38 -3.95 16.27 -4.36
CA LEU A 38 -3.85 17.74 -4.38
C LEU A 38 -4.93 18.38 -5.27
N LYS A 39 -5.28 17.73 -6.37
CA LYS A 39 -6.35 18.23 -7.23
C LYS A 39 -7.71 18.27 -6.53
N ALA A 40 -7.94 17.33 -5.63
CA ALA A 40 -9.19 17.26 -4.86
C ALA A 40 -9.18 18.17 -3.63
N ASN A 41 -8.02 18.41 -3.02
CA ASN A 41 -7.89 19.09 -1.73
C ASN A 41 -7.22 20.47 -1.80
N GLY A 42 -6.79 20.90 -2.97
CA GLY A 42 -6.05 22.15 -3.16
C GLY A 42 -4.55 21.96 -3.13
N GLU A 43 -3.83 22.86 -3.79
CA GLU A 43 -2.38 22.77 -3.97
C GLU A 43 -1.65 23.62 -2.91
N THR A 44 -1.91 23.32 -1.64
CA THR A 44 -1.30 24.00 -0.51
C THR A 44 -0.25 23.12 0.16
N ARG A 45 0.64 23.74 0.93
CA ARG A 45 1.63 23.01 1.72
C ARG A 45 0.96 22.07 2.73
N GLU A 46 -0.15 22.48 3.31
CA GLU A 46 -0.94 21.63 4.20
C GLU A 46 -1.52 20.42 3.47
N ALA A 47 -2.10 20.63 2.30
CA ALA A 47 -2.61 19.53 1.48
C ALA A 47 -1.50 18.54 1.07
N ILE A 48 -0.30 19.03 0.79
CA ILE A 48 0.86 18.14 0.51
C ILE A 48 1.13 17.23 1.70
N ARG A 49 1.12 17.76 2.93
CA ARG A 49 1.31 16.94 4.14
C ARG A 49 0.20 15.92 4.32
N GLN A 50 -1.04 16.34 4.18
CA GLN A 50 -2.21 15.47 4.32
C GLN A 50 -2.23 14.36 3.27
N CYS A 51 -1.98 14.69 2.02
CA CYS A 51 -1.95 13.73 0.91
C CYS A 51 -0.75 12.77 1.03
N SER A 52 0.40 13.26 1.47
CA SER A 52 1.59 12.42 1.73
C SER A 52 1.35 11.47 2.91
N CYS A 53 0.78 11.96 4.00
CA CYS A 53 0.35 11.14 5.13
C CYS A 53 -0.62 10.04 4.66
N SER A 54 -1.58 10.40 3.83
CA SER A 54 -2.62 9.49 3.34
C SER A 54 -2.02 8.30 2.59
N ILE A 55 -1.13 8.53 1.63
CA ILE A 55 -0.50 7.42 0.90
C ILE A 55 0.43 6.59 1.78
N ASP A 56 1.08 7.19 2.77
CA ASP A 56 1.90 6.45 3.72
C ASP A 56 1.05 5.52 4.60
N VAL A 57 -0.10 5.96 5.05
CA VAL A 57 -1.06 5.12 5.78
C VAL A 57 -1.58 3.99 4.90
N ILE A 58 -2.00 4.29 3.68
CA ILE A 58 -2.46 3.27 2.72
C ILE A 58 -1.36 2.23 2.49
N ALA A 59 -0.13 2.67 2.25
CA ALA A 59 1.01 1.78 2.03
C ALA A 59 1.35 0.90 3.24
N SER A 60 1.01 1.34 4.45
CA SER A 60 1.18 0.55 5.66
C SER A 60 0.11 -0.53 5.86
N LEU A 61 -1.03 -0.39 5.22
CA LEU A 61 -2.20 -1.25 5.39
C LEU A 61 -2.45 -2.17 4.21
N LEU A 62 -2.05 -1.77 3.02
CA LEU A 62 -2.34 -2.45 1.76
C LEU A 62 -1.05 -2.70 0.99
N PRO A 63 -0.66 -3.98 0.73
CA PRO A 63 0.51 -4.28 -0.10
C PRO A 63 0.40 -3.67 -1.50
N TYR A 64 1.52 -3.32 -2.09
CA TYR A 64 1.53 -2.61 -3.37
C TYR A 64 0.86 -3.36 -4.51
N ASP A 65 1.02 -4.67 -4.58
CA ASP A 65 0.35 -5.50 -5.58
C ASP A 65 -1.17 -5.41 -5.50
N ARG A 66 -1.72 -5.34 -4.30
CA ARG A 66 -3.16 -5.16 -4.08
C ARG A 66 -3.62 -3.75 -4.41
N TYR A 67 -2.80 -2.76 -4.11
CA TYR A 67 -3.05 -1.38 -4.52
C TYR A 67 -3.12 -1.27 -6.04
N VAL A 68 -2.17 -1.86 -6.77
CA VAL A 68 -2.16 -1.88 -8.24
C VAL A 68 -3.42 -2.57 -8.78
N THR A 69 -3.83 -3.69 -8.18
CA THR A 69 -5.07 -4.37 -8.57
C THR A 69 -6.27 -3.46 -8.40
N ALA A 70 -6.40 -2.78 -7.26
CA ALA A 70 -7.50 -1.87 -6.99
C ALA A 70 -7.51 -0.66 -7.95
N GLU A 71 -6.35 -0.07 -8.22
CA GLU A 71 -6.20 1.03 -9.19
C GLU A 71 -6.58 0.57 -10.61
N THR A 72 -6.19 -0.63 -10.99
CA THR A 72 -6.57 -1.23 -12.27
C THR A 72 -8.08 -1.41 -12.37
N VAL A 73 -8.71 -1.90 -11.30
CA VAL A 73 -10.18 -2.02 -11.22
C VAL A 73 -10.86 -0.68 -11.39
N LEU A 74 -10.37 0.37 -10.74
CA LEU A 74 -10.92 1.72 -10.87
C LEU A 74 -10.81 2.24 -12.31
N SER A 75 -9.67 2.04 -12.94
CA SER A 75 -9.45 2.43 -14.34
C SER A 75 -10.37 1.65 -15.29
N MET A 76 -10.47 0.35 -15.12
CA MET A 76 -11.31 -0.51 -15.96
C MET A 76 -12.80 -0.30 -15.71
N SER A 77 -13.20 0.08 -14.50
CA SER A 77 -14.61 0.36 -14.19
C SER A 77 -15.16 1.58 -14.92
N GLN A 78 -14.29 2.44 -15.45
CA GLN A 78 -14.65 3.59 -16.27
C GLN A 78 -14.82 3.20 -17.75
N VAL A 79 -14.39 2.01 -18.15
CA VAL A 79 -14.57 1.52 -19.51
C VAL A 79 -16.06 1.22 -19.75
N ARG A 80 -16.61 1.78 -20.83
CA ARG A 80 -18.00 1.58 -21.22
C ARG A 80 -18.16 0.28 -22.01
N GLY A 81 -19.30 -0.38 -21.84
CA GLY A 81 -19.70 -1.58 -22.57
C GLY A 81 -19.60 -2.86 -21.74
N ASN A 82 -19.76 -4.01 -22.40
CA ASN A 82 -19.86 -5.32 -21.76
C ASN A 82 -18.61 -5.71 -20.97
N LEU A 83 -17.43 -5.43 -21.51
CA LEU A 83 -16.16 -5.77 -20.87
C LEU A 83 -15.99 -5.02 -19.54
N GLY A 84 -16.27 -3.72 -19.53
CA GLY A 84 -16.25 -2.91 -18.31
C GLY A 84 -17.29 -3.38 -17.29
N GLY A 85 -18.48 -3.80 -17.75
CA GLY A 85 -19.55 -4.35 -16.90
C GLY A 85 -19.14 -5.65 -16.22
N GLU A 86 -18.59 -6.58 -16.96
CA GLU A 86 -18.08 -7.85 -16.41
C GLU A 86 -16.97 -7.63 -15.38
N PHE A 87 -16.06 -6.72 -15.66
CA PHE A 87 -14.97 -6.39 -14.78
C PHE A 87 -15.48 -5.81 -13.44
N ARG A 88 -16.42 -4.87 -13.50
CA ARG A 88 -17.03 -4.25 -12.31
C ARG A 88 -17.78 -5.25 -11.43
N SER A 89 -18.36 -6.28 -12.01
CA SER A 89 -19.15 -7.28 -11.28
C SER A 89 -18.35 -8.47 -10.75
N SER A 90 -17.05 -8.56 -11.06
CA SER A 90 -16.22 -9.66 -10.57
C SER A 90 -16.00 -9.58 -9.05
N GLU A 91 -15.95 -10.73 -8.39
CA GLU A 91 -15.65 -10.81 -6.95
C GLU A 91 -14.27 -10.24 -6.63
N GLN A 92 -13.28 -10.53 -7.44
CA GLN A 92 -11.92 -10.01 -7.28
C GLN A 92 -11.88 -8.49 -7.35
N ALA A 93 -12.61 -7.89 -8.30
CA ALA A 93 -12.72 -6.45 -8.42
C ALA A 93 -13.37 -5.83 -7.18
N THR A 94 -14.46 -6.41 -6.70
CA THR A 94 -15.17 -5.95 -5.51
C THR A 94 -14.27 -6.03 -4.26
N ASN A 95 -13.54 -7.13 -4.08
CA ASN A 95 -12.65 -7.31 -2.94
C ASN A 95 -11.48 -6.31 -2.98
N ALA A 96 -10.86 -6.11 -4.14
CA ALA A 96 -9.77 -5.15 -4.29
C ALA A 96 -10.20 -3.73 -3.96
N LEU A 97 -11.38 -3.30 -4.45
CA LEU A 97 -11.93 -1.98 -4.15
C LEU A 97 -12.26 -1.83 -2.66
N ASN A 98 -12.82 -2.85 -2.03
CA ASN A 98 -13.14 -2.80 -0.61
C ASN A 98 -11.90 -2.68 0.26
N ASP A 99 -10.83 -3.37 -0.09
CA ASP A 99 -9.55 -3.27 0.61
C ASP A 99 -8.96 -1.86 0.49
N LEU A 100 -8.97 -1.31 -0.73
CA LEU A 100 -8.50 0.07 -0.95
C LEU A 100 -9.34 1.09 -0.19
N ARG A 101 -10.67 0.97 -0.23
CA ARG A 101 -11.58 1.89 0.46
C ARG A 101 -11.39 1.85 1.97
N ARG A 102 -11.14 0.69 2.55
CA ARG A 102 -10.84 0.58 3.99
C ARG A 102 -9.53 1.27 4.34
N ALA A 103 -8.50 1.08 3.53
CA ALA A 103 -7.21 1.76 3.74
C ALA A 103 -7.35 3.28 3.59
N GLN A 104 -8.11 3.75 2.61
CA GLN A 104 -8.41 5.17 2.41
C GLN A 104 -9.20 5.77 3.57
N ALA A 105 -10.19 5.06 4.09
CA ALA A 105 -10.98 5.52 5.24
C ALA A 105 -10.10 5.70 6.48
N GLU A 106 -9.18 4.79 6.72
CA GLU A 106 -8.21 4.90 7.82
C GLU A 106 -7.25 6.09 7.60
N ALA A 107 -6.79 6.28 6.38
CA ALA A 107 -5.96 7.42 6.02
C ALA A 107 -6.70 8.76 6.22
N GLU A 108 -7.97 8.82 5.86
CA GLU A 108 -8.81 9.99 6.08
C GLU A 108 -8.87 10.38 7.57
N VAL A 109 -9.12 9.41 8.43
CA VAL A 109 -9.20 9.64 9.88
C VAL A 109 -7.87 10.12 10.46
N ARG A 110 -6.74 9.60 9.96
CA ARG A 110 -5.42 9.91 10.53
C ARG A 110 -4.78 11.17 9.96
N CYS A 111 -5.12 11.54 8.74
CA CYS A 111 -4.38 12.55 7.98
C CYS A 111 -5.15 13.86 7.77
N PHE A 112 -6.48 13.81 7.89
CA PHE A 112 -7.38 14.95 7.68
C PHE A 112 -8.22 15.22 8.94
#